data_8ccc7383331652e3231efb3fd04e424a
#
_entry.id   8ccc7383331652e3231efb3fd04e424a
#
_cell.length_a   1.000
_cell.length_b   1.000
_cell.length_c   1.000
_cell.angle_alpha   90.00
_cell.angle_beta   90.00
_cell.angle_gamma   90.00
#
_symmetry.space_group_name_H-M   'P 1'
#
loop_
_entity.id
_entity.type
_entity.pdbx_description
1 polymer ?
#
loop_
_entity_poly.entity_id
_entity_poly.type
_entity_poly.pdbx_seq_one_letter_code
_entity_poly.pdbx_strand_id
1 'polypeptide(L)'
;MAEKLSVLVPVFNEEGNLRDCLSSVQDIADEIFVVDSFSTDRTVEIAREYGARVVQHEYVNSAAQKNWSIPQCKHDWVFIIDADERMTPELKREIKALLERSGGPECDGYFVVRRNYFLGGEIRH
;
A
#
# COMPACT_ATOMS: atom_id res chain seq x y z
N MET A 1 1.52 -3.57 -21.95
CA MET A 1 1.76 -4.23 -20.71
C MET A 1 1.46 -3.34 -19.53
N ALA A 2 0.80 -3.87 -18.55
CA ALA A 2 0.45 -3.08 -17.39
C ALA A 2 1.68 -2.83 -16.53
N GLU A 3 1.73 -1.68 -15.90
CA GLU A 3 2.74 -1.41 -14.89
C GLU A 3 2.45 -2.22 -13.64
N LYS A 4 3.47 -2.42 -12.85
CA LYS A 4 3.31 -3.20 -11.61
C LYS A 4 3.11 -2.29 -10.42
N LEU A 5 2.42 -2.80 -9.43
CA LEU A 5 2.00 -2.02 -8.28
C LEU A 5 2.54 -2.59 -6.99
N SER A 6 3.17 -1.73 -6.19
CA SER A 6 3.50 -2.05 -4.82
C SER A 6 2.42 -1.46 -3.92
N VAL A 7 1.92 -2.26 -3.00
CA VAL A 7 0.98 -1.76 -1.99
C VAL A 7 1.74 -1.66 -0.67
N LEU A 8 1.81 -0.46 -0.14
CA LEU A 8 2.56 -0.15 1.07
C LEU A 8 1.59 -0.02 2.23
N VAL A 9 1.81 -0.79 3.29
CA VAL A 9 0.90 -0.81 4.44
C VAL A 9 1.71 -0.57 5.71
N PRO A 10 1.67 0.66 6.25
CA PRO A 10 2.31 0.90 7.55
C PRO A 10 1.41 0.41 8.66
N VAL A 11 1.98 -0.28 9.64
CA VAL A 11 1.17 -0.92 10.68
C VAL A 11 1.81 -0.80 12.05
N PHE A 12 0.97 -0.79 13.07
CA PHE A 12 1.37 -0.98 14.46
C PHE A 12 0.18 -1.57 15.21
N ASN A 13 0.33 -2.82 15.67
CA ASN A 13 -0.71 -3.52 16.44
C ASN A 13 -2.07 -3.48 15.74
N GLU A 14 -2.08 -4.01 14.53
CA GLU A 14 -3.29 -4.03 13.71
C GLU A 14 -3.80 -5.45 13.46
N GLU A 15 -3.59 -6.35 14.39
CA GLU A 15 -3.98 -7.74 14.13
C GLU A 15 -5.46 -7.89 13.87
N GLY A 16 -6.30 -6.99 14.39
CA GLY A 16 -7.74 -7.07 14.17
C GLY A 16 -8.19 -6.60 12.81
N ASN A 17 -7.38 -5.81 12.11
CA ASN A 17 -7.78 -5.20 10.84
C ASN A 17 -6.98 -5.71 9.65
N LEU A 18 -5.79 -6.21 9.90
CA LEU A 18 -4.84 -6.40 8.80
C LEU A 18 -5.29 -7.44 7.79
N ARG A 19 -5.94 -8.52 8.24
CA ARG A 19 -6.38 -9.55 7.30
C ARG A 19 -7.31 -8.99 6.25
N ASP A 20 -8.31 -8.23 6.67
CA ASP A 20 -9.28 -7.68 5.73
C ASP A 20 -8.64 -6.66 4.81
N CYS A 21 -7.71 -5.86 5.33
CA CYS A 21 -7.00 -4.92 4.51
C CYS A 21 -6.22 -5.63 3.41
N LEU A 22 -5.42 -6.62 3.79
CA LEU A 22 -4.58 -7.33 2.82
C LEU A 22 -5.42 -8.12 1.82
N SER A 23 -6.51 -8.71 2.29
CA SER A 23 -7.41 -9.41 1.37
C SER A 23 -7.96 -8.47 0.31
N SER A 24 -8.20 -7.22 0.66
CA SER A 24 -8.81 -6.27 -0.28
C SER A 24 -7.84 -5.83 -1.37
N VAL A 25 -6.53 -6.00 -1.19
CA VAL A 25 -5.55 -5.56 -2.18
C VAL A 25 -4.81 -6.71 -2.83
N GLN A 26 -5.01 -7.93 -2.34
CA GLN A 26 -4.19 -9.07 -2.72
C GLN A 26 -4.22 -9.35 -4.22
N ASP A 27 -5.35 -9.13 -4.85
CA ASP A 27 -5.51 -9.46 -6.27
C ASP A 27 -4.96 -8.38 -7.19
N ILE A 28 -4.64 -7.20 -6.70
CA ILE A 28 -4.13 -6.15 -7.55
C ILE A 28 -2.64 -5.87 -7.26
N ALA A 29 -2.15 -6.26 -6.11
CA ALA A 29 -0.78 -5.95 -5.71
C ALA A 29 0.20 -6.92 -6.35
N ASP A 30 1.25 -6.38 -6.96
CA ASP A 30 2.38 -7.19 -7.39
C ASP A 30 3.37 -7.36 -6.26
N GLU A 31 3.35 -6.43 -5.32
CA GLU A 31 4.12 -6.54 -4.09
C GLU A 31 3.28 -5.97 -2.97
N ILE A 32 3.24 -6.66 -1.83
CA ILE A 32 2.70 -6.10 -0.60
C ILE A 32 3.88 -5.86 0.33
N PHE A 33 4.08 -4.60 0.69
CA PHE A 33 5.21 -4.19 1.53
C PHE A 33 4.66 -3.65 2.84
N VAL A 34 4.84 -4.39 3.92
CA VAL A 34 4.34 -4.01 5.24
C VAL A 34 5.49 -3.45 6.07
N VAL A 35 5.31 -2.23 6.55
CA VAL A 35 6.30 -1.59 7.41
C VAL A 35 5.73 -1.59 8.81
N ASP A 36 6.31 -2.41 9.68
CA ASP A 36 5.80 -2.63 11.01
C ASP A 36 6.61 -1.84 12.02
N SER A 37 5.93 -1.07 12.85
CA SER A 37 6.59 -0.25 13.88
C SER A 37 6.69 -1.00 15.18
N PHE A 38 7.19 -2.24 15.11
CA PHE A 38 7.47 -3.09 16.26
C PHE A 38 6.21 -3.46 17.02
N SER A 39 5.24 -4.01 16.29
CA SER A 39 4.01 -4.53 16.89
C SER A 39 4.31 -5.61 17.92
N THR A 40 3.49 -5.65 18.96
CA THR A 40 3.61 -6.64 20.00
C THR A 40 2.54 -7.72 19.90
N ASP A 41 1.64 -7.61 18.93
CA ASP A 41 0.59 -8.59 18.71
C ASP A 41 0.95 -9.46 17.49
N ARG A 42 -0.04 -10.05 16.83
CA ARG A 42 0.20 -10.97 15.71
C ARG A 42 0.27 -10.29 14.37
N THR A 43 0.42 -8.98 14.34
CA THR A 43 0.41 -8.22 13.09
C THR A 43 1.42 -8.75 12.08
N VAL A 44 2.67 -8.94 12.50
CA VAL A 44 3.72 -9.38 11.58
C VAL A 44 3.43 -10.79 11.07
N GLU A 45 2.95 -11.65 11.94
CA GLU A 45 2.61 -13.01 11.56
C GLU A 45 1.53 -13.02 10.48
N ILE A 46 0.51 -12.20 10.65
CA ILE A 46 -0.58 -12.11 9.69
C ILE A 46 -0.05 -11.59 8.35
N ALA A 47 0.79 -10.56 8.38
CA ALA A 47 1.35 -10.02 7.15
C ALA A 47 2.08 -11.09 6.35
N ARG A 48 2.84 -11.92 7.04
CA ARG A 48 3.59 -12.97 6.37
C ARG A 48 2.69 -14.04 5.80
N GLU A 49 1.55 -14.30 6.42
CA GLU A 49 0.58 -15.25 5.87
C GLU A 49 0.09 -14.83 4.49
N TYR A 50 0.07 -13.52 4.22
CA TYR A 50 -0.39 -12.99 2.94
C TYR A 50 0.75 -12.80 1.94
N GLY A 51 1.93 -13.27 2.27
CA GLY A 51 3.06 -13.15 1.36
C GLY A 51 3.69 -11.79 1.34
N ALA A 52 3.41 -10.95 2.33
CA ALA A 52 3.96 -9.61 2.36
C ALA A 52 5.44 -9.63 2.72
N ARG A 53 6.18 -8.70 2.16
CA ARG A 53 7.53 -8.42 2.61
C ARG A 53 7.41 -7.50 3.82
N VAL A 54 7.96 -7.90 4.94
CA VAL A 54 7.81 -7.17 6.19
C VAL A 54 9.15 -6.61 6.63
N VAL A 55 9.16 -5.32 6.92
CA VAL A 55 10.33 -4.64 7.46
C VAL A 55 9.88 -3.91 8.70
N GLN A 56 10.71 -3.92 9.74
CA GLN A 56 10.39 -3.20 10.96
C GLN A 56 11.17 -1.91 11.01
N HIS A 57 10.50 -0.84 11.38
CA HIS A 57 11.09 0.48 11.42
C HIS A 57 10.44 1.31 12.50
N GLU A 58 11.24 2.06 13.22
CA GLU A 58 10.77 2.91 14.28
C GLU A 58 9.84 3.99 13.75
N TYR A 59 8.72 4.19 14.41
CA TYR A 59 7.76 5.20 13.98
C TYR A 59 8.10 6.54 14.61
N VAL A 60 8.28 7.56 13.80
CA VAL A 60 8.46 8.92 14.27
C VAL A 60 7.18 9.71 14.00
N ASN A 61 6.75 9.73 12.75
CA ASN A 61 5.46 10.28 12.36
C ASN A 61 5.12 9.72 11.00
N SER A 62 3.90 10.01 10.55
CA SER A 62 3.39 9.43 9.32
C SER A 62 4.22 9.82 8.10
N ALA A 63 4.58 11.10 8.01
CA ALA A 63 5.35 11.57 6.86
C ALA A 63 6.73 10.93 6.81
N ALA A 64 7.40 10.85 7.96
CA ALA A 64 8.71 10.23 8.00
C ALA A 64 8.65 8.76 7.63
N GLN A 65 7.61 8.06 8.09
CA GLN A 65 7.47 6.65 7.78
C GLN A 65 7.28 6.43 6.29
N LYS A 66 6.46 7.25 5.65
CA LYS A 66 6.23 7.12 4.22
C LYS A 66 7.48 7.50 3.42
N ASN A 67 8.15 8.57 3.82
CA ASN A 67 9.36 8.98 3.12
C ASN A 67 10.45 7.93 3.20
N TRP A 68 10.51 7.21 4.31
CA TRP A 68 11.48 6.13 4.47
C TRP A 68 11.08 4.90 3.67
N SER A 69 9.77 4.63 3.58
CA SER A 69 9.27 3.37 3.05
C SER A 69 9.09 3.38 1.54
N ILE A 70 8.59 4.49 0.98
CA ILE A 70 8.24 4.53 -0.42
C ILE A 70 9.41 4.17 -1.33
N PRO A 71 10.62 4.70 -1.11
CA PRO A 71 11.73 4.35 -2.01
C PRO A 71 12.14 2.89 -1.95
N GLN A 72 11.70 2.16 -0.95
CA GLN A 72 12.06 0.75 -0.80
C GLN A 72 11.10 -0.19 -1.49
N CYS A 73 10.00 0.34 -2.02
CA CYS A 73 9.07 -0.47 -2.78
C CYS A 73 9.71 -0.93 -4.08
N LYS A 74 9.36 -2.14 -4.51
CA LYS A 74 9.96 -2.73 -5.70
C LYS A 74 9.51 -2.07 -6.98
N HIS A 75 8.32 -1.54 -7.00
CA HIS A 75 7.73 -1.04 -8.24
C HIS A 75 7.54 0.46 -8.15
N ASP A 76 7.48 1.10 -9.30
CA ASP A 76 7.39 2.56 -9.35
C ASP A 76 6.02 3.06 -8.94
N TRP A 77 4.99 2.27 -9.18
CA TRP A 77 3.66 2.65 -8.75
C TRP A 77 3.42 2.14 -7.34
N VAL A 78 3.05 3.04 -6.45
CA VAL A 78 2.88 2.72 -5.03
C VAL A 78 1.52 3.20 -4.58
N PHE A 79 0.75 2.30 -3.98
CA PHE A 79 -0.50 2.66 -3.34
C PHE A 79 -0.33 2.46 -1.83
N ILE A 80 -0.63 3.50 -1.05
CA ILE A 80 -0.50 3.43 0.40
C ILE A 80 -1.88 3.26 1.01
N ILE A 81 -2.05 2.23 1.82
CA ILE A 81 -3.31 1.98 2.49
C ILE A 81 -3.03 1.68 3.95
N ASP A 82 -3.82 2.25 4.85
CA ASP A 82 -3.69 1.95 6.27
C ASP A 82 -4.43 0.65 6.59
N ALA A 83 -3.99 -0.03 7.64
CA ALA A 83 -4.51 -1.36 7.95
C ALA A 83 -6.00 -1.37 8.27
N ASP A 84 -6.53 -0.24 8.75
CA ASP A 84 -7.96 -0.16 9.04
C ASP A 84 -8.79 0.26 7.84
N GLU A 85 -8.18 0.32 6.66
CA GLU A 85 -8.85 0.67 5.42
C GLU A 85 -8.98 -0.54 4.53
N ARG A 86 -9.90 -0.45 3.56
CA ARG A 86 -10.15 -1.52 2.60
C ARG A 86 -10.22 -0.91 1.22
N MET A 87 -9.60 -1.56 0.26
CA MET A 87 -9.69 -1.10 -1.12
C MET A 87 -11.03 -1.52 -1.69
N THR A 88 -11.82 -0.55 -2.16
CA THR A 88 -13.12 -0.85 -2.72
C THR A 88 -12.97 -1.37 -4.15
N PRO A 89 -13.99 -2.10 -4.66
CA PRO A 89 -13.94 -2.54 -6.05
C PRO A 89 -13.85 -1.38 -7.04
N GLU A 90 -14.49 -0.25 -6.73
CA GLU A 90 -14.43 0.92 -7.60
C GLU A 90 -13.01 1.48 -7.68
N LEU A 91 -12.38 1.63 -6.52
CA LEU A 91 -11.01 2.13 -6.50
C LEU A 91 -10.08 1.16 -7.21
N LYS A 92 -10.28 -0.13 -7.02
CA LYS A 92 -9.45 -1.13 -7.64
C LYS A 92 -9.54 -1.03 -9.16
N ARG A 93 -10.73 -0.84 -9.70
CA ARG A 93 -10.90 -0.69 -11.14
C ARG A 93 -10.19 0.55 -11.67
N GLU A 94 -10.26 1.64 -10.91
CA GLU A 94 -9.58 2.86 -11.33
C GLU A 94 -8.07 2.71 -11.33
N ILE A 95 -7.53 2.06 -10.32
CA ILE A 95 -6.09 1.85 -10.26
C ILE A 95 -5.64 0.95 -11.40
N LYS A 96 -6.38 -0.13 -11.65
CA LYS A 96 -6.03 -1.01 -12.76
C LYS A 96 -6.05 -0.28 -14.09
N ALA A 97 -7.03 0.58 -14.29
CA ALA A 97 -7.11 1.33 -15.53
C ALA A 97 -5.93 2.27 -15.69
N LEU A 98 -5.51 2.90 -14.60
CA LEU A 98 -4.33 3.76 -14.64
C LEU A 98 -3.09 2.99 -15.00
N LEU A 99 -2.90 1.82 -14.40
CA LEU A 99 -1.71 1.03 -14.63
C LEU A 99 -1.65 0.51 -16.06
N GLU A 100 -2.79 0.15 -16.62
CA GLU A 100 -2.83 -0.39 -17.98
C GLU A 100 -2.72 0.68 -19.03
N ARG A 101 -3.29 1.84 -18.76
CA ARG A 101 -3.36 2.89 -19.76
C ARG A 101 -2.04 3.60 -19.94
N SER A 102 -1.29 3.74 -18.87
CA SER A 102 -0.16 4.64 -18.90
C SER A 102 1.00 4.12 -19.71
N GLY A 103 1.15 2.81 -19.81
CA GLY A 103 2.35 2.29 -20.44
C GLY A 103 3.59 2.67 -19.69
N GLY A 104 3.41 3.22 -18.51
CA GLY A 104 4.48 3.68 -17.66
C GLY A 104 4.10 5.01 -17.09
N PRO A 105 4.56 5.31 -15.89
CA PRO A 105 4.24 6.58 -15.26
C PRO A 105 4.86 7.70 -16.05
N GLU A 106 4.06 8.70 -16.32
CA GLU A 106 4.56 9.86 -16.99
C GLU A 106 5.45 10.67 -16.09
N CYS A 107 5.17 10.64 -14.81
CA CYS A 107 6.09 11.18 -13.87
C CYS A 107 7.11 10.12 -13.58
N ASP A 108 8.24 10.53 -13.16
CA ASP A 108 9.33 9.63 -13.00
C ASP A 108 9.35 8.97 -11.69
N GLY A 109 8.49 9.00 -10.95
CA GLY A 109 8.62 8.42 -9.66
C GLY A 109 7.64 7.34 -9.47
N TYR A 110 6.61 7.66 -8.78
CA TYR A 110 5.66 6.67 -8.41
C TYR A 110 4.33 7.36 -8.21
N PHE A 111 3.32 6.53 -8.18
CA PHE A 111 1.96 6.94 -7.98
C PHE A 111 1.60 6.62 -6.55
N VAL A 112 1.17 7.61 -5.78
CA VAL A 112 0.83 7.44 -4.38
C VAL A 112 -0.58 7.92 -4.16
N VAL A 113 -1.43 7.06 -3.61
CA VAL A 113 -2.83 7.39 -3.38
C VAL A 113 -3.20 6.94 -1.98
N ARG A 114 -3.90 7.80 -1.26
CA ARG A 114 -4.48 7.44 0.01
C ARG A 114 -5.98 7.40 -0.16
N ARG A 115 -6.60 6.48 0.56
CA ARG A 115 -8.02 6.23 0.39
C ARG A 115 -8.87 7.47 0.64
N ASN A 116 -8.59 8.22 1.68
CA ASN A 116 -9.39 9.39 1.98
C ASN A 116 -9.21 10.49 0.94
N TYR A 117 -8.04 10.58 0.32
CA TYR A 117 -7.85 11.49 -0.78
C TYR A 117 -8.71 11.09 -1.95
N PHE A 118 -8.76 9.79 -2.21
CA PHE A 118 -9.56 9.29 -3.30
C PHE A 118 -11.02 9.69 -3.14
N LEU A 119 -11.55 9.55 -1.93
CA LEU A 119 -12.93 9.91 -1.68
C LEU A 119 -13.18 11.39 -1.90
N GLY A 120 -12.20 12.21 -1.64
CA GLY A 120 -12.32 13.64 -1.87
C GLY A 120 -11.99 14.06 -3.27
N GLY A 121 -11.57 13.13 -4.11
CA GLY A 121 -11.21 13.47 -5.47
C GLY A 121 -9.79 13.95 -5.63
N GLU A 122 -9.02 13.95 -4.59
CA GLU A 122 -7.66 14.45 -4.64
C GLU A 122 -6.70 13.47 -5.27
N ILE A 123 -7.17 12.32 -5.63
CA ILE A 123 -6.32 11.33 -6.25
C ILE A 123 -5.68 11.85 -7.53
N ARG A 124 -6.25 12.89 -8.10
CA ARG A 124 -5.72 13.43 -9.34
C ARG A 124 -4.49 14.29 -9.16
N HIS A 125 -4.11 14.55 -7.97
CA HIS A 125 -2.95 15.40 -7.72
C HIS A 125 -1.67 14.65 -8.00
#